data_d6dc911e418063beedfe5bdcced9e05b
#
_entry.id   d6dc911e418063beedfe5bdcced9e05b
#
_cell.length_a   1.000
_cell.length_b   1.000
_cell.length_c   1.000
_cell.angle_alpha   90.00
_cell.angle_beta   90.00
_cell.angle_gamma   90.00
#
_symmetry.space_group_name_H-M   'P 1'
#
loop_
_entity.id
_entity.type
_entity.pdbx_description
1 polymer ?
#
loop_
_entity_poly.entity_id
_entity_poly.type
_entity_poly.pdbx_seq_one_letter_code
_entity_poly.pdbx_strand_id
1 'polypeptide(L)'
;GANSIVVTVTEGGPASDGARVCLLKGTETFCSGLTDAAGHVELPVNAATAGAMKLTVTKPNRQPVLADVAVTAPNLFVGYQSAAVDDDNTGGSQGNGDALVNPGETIQLKVQVKNFGSQSAGSVTATLTTVDPYVTITDAAEPFGTIAGGASAWSTGDFDFMVSNAAPHGHVIRFGLDVTSGSNQWHSLIDVPVVSADFVAVTTTFYNAGNGILDPGETLEMSVNLRNDGGANATAVAGILTSQSPWVTIVDGS
;
A
#
# COMPACT_ATOMS: atom_id res chain seq x y z
N GLY A 1 -14.47 14.80 7.81
CA GLY A 1 -14.89 13.43 8.11
C GLY A 1 -13.74 12.57 8.60
N ALA A 2 -14.03 11.43 9.20
CA ALA A 2 -12.97 10.47 9.51
C ALA A 2 -12.32 10.01 8.20
N ASN A 3 -11.01 9.82 8.20
CA ASN A 3 -10.31 9.23 7.06
C ASN A 3 -10.31 7.69 7.12
N SER A 4 -10.83 7.13 8.21
CA SER A 4 -11.14 5.71 8.32
C SER A 4 -12.41 5.48 9.14
N ILE A 5 -13.03 4.34 8.96
CA ILE A 5 -14.16 3.85 9.74
C ILE A 5 -13.97 2.37 10.05
N VAL A 6 -14.15 2.02 11.31
CA VAL A 6 -14.19 0.63 11.74
C VAL A 6 -15.63 0.13 11.69
N VAL A 7 -15.85 -0.95 10.97
CA VAL A 7 -17.15 -1.64 10.91
C VAL A 7 -17.03 -2.98 11.61
N THR A 8 -17.94 -3.22 12.56
CA THR A 8 -18.06 -4.52 13.23
C THR A 8 -19.30 -5.25 12.70
N VAL A 9 -19.10 -6.47 12.24
CA VAL A 9 -20.16 -7.33 11.72
C VAL A 9 -20.36 -8.52 12.65
N THR A 10 -21.62 -8.75 13.03
CA THR A 10 -22.01 -9.90 13.86
C THR A 10 -23.14 -10.69 13.22
N GLU A 11 -23.22 -11.97 13.50
CA GLU A 11 -24.30 -12.87 13.07
C GLU A 11 -25.06 -13.39 14.29
N GLY A 12 -26.14 -12.70 14.65
CA GLY A 12 -26.97 -13.07 15.79
C GLY A 12 -26.24 -13.04 17.14
N GLY A 13 -25.16 -12.26 17.24
CA GLY A 13 -24.31 -12.08 18.42
C GLY A 13 -22.82 -12.39 18.18
N PRO A 14 -22.43 -13.58 17.67
CA PRO A 14 -21.02 -13.88 17.35
C PRO A 14 -20.45 -12.99 16.25
N ALA A 15 -19.11 -12.78 16.30
CA ALA A 15 -18.36 -12.09 15.26
C ALA A 15 -18.48 -12.80 13.91
N SER A 16 -18.57 -12.03 12.82
CA SER A 16 -18.69 -12.56 11.46
C SER A 16 -17.36 -12.35 10.70
N ASP A 17 -16.54 -13.39 10.64
CA ASP A 17 -15.32 -13.42 9.84
C ASP A 17 -15.62 -13.51 8.33
N GLY A 18 -14.82 -12.84 7.50
CA GLY A 18 -14.90 -12.90 6.04
C GLY A 18 -16.15 -12.25 5.43
N ALA A 19 -16.90 -11.42 6.18
CA ALA A 19 -17.97 -10.61 5.62
C ALA A 19 -17.37 -9.44 4.80
N ARG A 20 -17.86 -9.25 3.57
CA ARG A 20 -17.46 -8.11 2.75
C ARG A 20 -18.27 -6.88 3.13
N VAL A 21 -17.55 -5.85 3.51
CA VAL A 21 -18.11 -4.52 3.80
C VAL A 21 -17.72 -3.57 2.68
N CYS A 22 -18.68 -2.79 2.19
CA CYS A 22 -18.46 -1.78 1.16
C CYS A 22 -19.08 -0.45 1.62
N LEU A 23 -18.36 0.64 1.40
CA LEU A 23 -18.83 2.01 1.62
C LEU A 23 -18.83 2.77 0.30
N LEU A 24 -19.91 3.52 0.05
CA LEU A 24 -20.09 4.31 -1.17
C LEU A 24 -20.72 5.67 -0.85
N LYS A 25 -20.07 6.75 -1.27
CA LYS A 25 -20.64 8.11 -1.24
C LYS A 25 -20.35 8.84 -2.54
N GLY A 26 -21.27 8.75 -3.49
CA GLY A 26 -21.13 9.37 -4.81
C GLY A 26 -19.81 9.02 -5.48
N THR A 27 -19.07 10.06 -5.89
CA THR A 27 -17.70 9.94 -6.42
C THR A 27 -16.61 10.22 -5.38
N GLU A 28 -17.00 10.55 -4.13
CA GLU A 28 -16.06 10.94 -3.07
C GLU A 28 -15.37 9.74 -2.42
N THR A 29 -16.14 8.68 -2.18
CA THR A 29 -15.64 7.50 -1.46
C THR A 29 -16.19 6.23 -2.08
N PHE A 30 -15.30 5.32 -2.44
CA PHE A 30 -15.62 3.91 -2.67
C PHE A 30 -14.49 3.07 -2.08
N CYS A 31 -14.82 2.23 -1.10
CA CYS A 31 -13.89 1.28 -0.52
C CYS A 31 -14.58 0.00 -0.10
N SER A 32 -13.84 -1.09 -0.03
CA SER A 32 -14.35 -2.36 0.48
C SER A 32 -13.24 -3.17 1.14
N GLY A 33 -13.62 -4.01 2.10
CA GLY A 33 -12.72 -4.93 2.79
C GLY A 33 -13.47 -6.13 3.33
N LEU A 34 -12.72 -7.11 3.85
CA LEU A 34 -13.26 -8.28 4.54
C LEU A 34 -13.04 -8.11 6.05
N THR A 35 -14.03 -8.55 6.83
CA THR A 35 -13.88 -8.61 8.29
C THR A 35 -12.92 -9.72 8.69
N ASP A 36 -12.17 -9.47 9.76
CA ASP A 36 -11.30 -10.44 10.44
C ASP A 36 -12.09 -11.42 11.32
N ALA A 37 -11.38 -12.30 12.03
CA ALA A 37 -11.96 -13.27 12.96
C ALA A 37 -12.72 -12.63 14.13
N ALA A 38 -12.45 -11.37 14.47
CA ALA A 38 -13.20 -10.60 15.45
C ALA A 38 -14.42 -9.88 14.84
N GLY A 39 -14.66 -10.05 13.54
CA GLY A 39 -15.74 -9.41 12.80
C GLY A 39 -15.46 -7.95 12.46
N HIS A 40 -14.23 -7.49 12.56
CA HIS A 40 -13.85 -6.10 12.34
C HIS A 40 -13.22 -5.90 10.96
N VAL A 41 -13.49 -4.76 10.36
CA VAL A 41 -12.76 -4.22 9.21
C VAL A 41 -12.62 -2.71 9.37
N GLU A 42 -11.42 -2.20 9.15
CA GLU A 42 -11.17 -0.77 9.04
C GLU A 42 -11.04 -0.38 7.56
N LEU A 43 -11.80 0.62 7.14
CA LEU A 43 -11.87 1.06 5.75
C LEU A 43 -11.49 2.54 5.65
N PRO A 44 -10.63 2.93 4.69
CA PRO A 44 -10.32 4.32 4.43
C PRO A 44 -11.56 5.05 3.89
N VAL A 45 -11.80 6.26 4.36
CA VAL A 45 -12.95 7.08 3.94
C VAL A 45 -12.47 8.47 3.57
N ASN A 46 -12.87 8.95 2.39
CA ASN A 46 -12.55 10.30 1.93
C ASN A 46 -13.83 11.09 1.59
N ALA A 47 -14.74 11.16 2.57
CA ALA A 47 -16.01 11.88 2.41
C ALA A 47 -15.80 13.37 2.67
N ALA A 48 -15.72 14.17 1.61
CA ALA A 48 -15.44 15.61 1.67
C ALA A 48 -16.69 16.47 1.98
N THR A 49 -17.90 15.95 1.72
CA THR A 49 -19.17 16.68 1.95
C THR A 49 -20.07 15.98 2.97
N ALA A 50 -20.94 16.71 3.63
CA ALA A 50 -21.98 16.15 4.49
C ALA A 50 -23.03 15.38 3.65
N GLY A 51 -23.73 14.44 4.29
CA GLY A 51 -24.78 13.63 3.65
C GLY A 51 -24.68 12.14 4.00
N ALA A 52 -25.54 11.32 3.40
CA ALA A 52 -25.54 9.88 3.63
C ALA A 52 -24.45 9.17 2.81
N MET A 53 -23.70 8.28 3.46
CA MET A 53 -22.83 7.31 2.84
C MET A 53 -23.48 5.93 2.96
N LYS A 54 -23.55 5.20 1.85
CA LYS A 54 -24.17 3.87 1.79
C LYS A 54 -23.18 2.83 2.32
N LEU A 55 -23.63 2.04 3.29
CA LEU A 55 -22.96 0.86 3.79
C LEU A 55 -23.66 -0.38 3.23
N THR A 56 -22.89 -1.29 2.65
CA THR A 56 -23.38 -2.61 2.22
C THR A 56 -22.53 -3.68 2.87
N VAL A 57 -23.16 -4.65 3.53
CA VAL A 57 -22.49 -5.83 4.07
C VAL A 57 -23.04 -7.07 3.37
N THR A 58 -22.14 -7.90 2.84
CA THR A 58 -22.49 -9.16 2.17
C THR A 58 -21.64 -10.33 2.69
N LYS A 59 -22.24 -11.51 2.73
CA LYS A 59 -21.53 -12.77 3.02
C LYS A 59 -22.24 -13.91 2.28
N PRO A 60 -21.52 -14.95 1.79
CA PRO A 60 -22.14 -16.10 1.15
C PRO A 60 -23.24 -16.73 2.03
N ASN A 61 -24.38 -17.06 1.43
CA ASN A 61 -25.56 -17.65 2.09
C ASN A 61 -26.19 -16.77 3.19
N ARG A 62 -26.01 -15.45 3.13
CA ARG A 62 -26.63 -14.47 4.03
C ARG A 62 -27.35 -13.38 3.23
N GLN A 63 -28.39 -12.81 3.80
CA GLN A 63 -29.04 -11.65 3.22
C GLN A 63 -28.12 -10.42 3.35
N PRO A 64 -28.01 -9.59 2.30
CA PRO A 64 -27.26 -8.34 2.36
C PRO A 64 -27.86 -7.39 3.40
N VAL A 65 -26.98 -6.69 4.12
CA VAL A 65 -27.38 -5.56 4.99
C VAL A 65 -27.05 -4.27 4.24
N LEU A 66 -28.05 -3.39 4.16
CA LEU A 66 -27.93 -2.05 3.58
C LEU A 66 -28.25 -1.03 4.68
N ALA A 67 -27.37 -0.06 4.87
CA ALA A 67 -27.54 1.00 5.85
C ALA A 67 -26.98 2.33 5.35
N ASP A 68 -27.41 3.41 5.98
CA ASP A 68 -26.85 4.75 5.75
C ASP A 68 -25.99 5.16 6.94
N VAL A 69 -24.76 5.61 6.64
CA VAL A 69 -23.85 6.23 7.60
C VAL A 69 -23.91 7.74 7.36
N ALA A 70 -24.31 8.50 8.38
CA ALA A 70 -24.38 9.95 8.28
C ALA A 70 -22.98 10.57 8.30
N VAL A 71 -22.62 11.33 7.25
CA VAL A 71 -21.45 12.19 7.22
C VAL A 71 -21.91 13.60 7.61
N THR A 72 -21.33 14.13 8.68
CA THR A 72 -21.67 15.47 9.18
C THR A 72 -20.50 16.41 8.94
N ALA A 73 -20.78 17.71 8.70
CA ALA A 73 -19.74 18.71 8.61
C ALA A 73 -19.14 18.97 10.01
N PRO A 74 -17.84 18.76 10.22
CA PRO A 74 -17.20 18.98 11.52
C PRO A 74 -16.92 20.46 11.76
N ASN A 75 -16.85 20.87 13.03
CA ASN A 75 -16.29 22.17 13.38
C ASN A 75 -14.78 22.19 13.24
N LEU A 76 -14.12 21.10 13.64
CA LEU A 76 -12.69 20.91 13.53
C LEU A 76 -12.41 19.44 13.21
N PHE A 77 -11.71 19.22 12.12
CA PHE A 77 -11.25 17.88 11.72
C PHE A 77 -10.06 18.01 10.78
N VAL A 78 -8.94 17.43 11.14
CA VAL A 78 -7.74 17.38 10.29
C VAL A 78 -7.46 15.93 9.92
N GLY A 79 -7.32 15.66 8.63
CA GLY A 79 -7.06 14.32 8.14
C GLY A 79 -6.20 14.32 6.88
N TYR A 80 -5.73 13.13 6.50
CA TYR A 80 -4.92 12.91 5.32
C TYR A 80 -5.60 13.41 4.05
N GLN A 81 -4.84 14.02 3.15
CA GLN A 81 -5.29 14.46 1.83
C GLN A 81 -4.51 13.79 0.71
N SER A 82 -3.19 13.86 0.74
CA SER A 82 -2.30 13.29 -0.27
C SER A 82 -0.90 13.09 0.30
N ALA A 83 -0.08 12.34 -0.41
CA ALA A 83 1.34 12.21 -0.13
C ALA A 83 2.15 12.30 -1.43
N ALA A 84 3.42 12.65 -1.29
CA ALA A 84 4.42 12.60 -2.34
C ALA A 84 5.60 11.75 -1.87
N VAL A 85 6.07 10.86 -2.73
CA VAL A 85 7.22 10.01 -2.51
C VAL A 85 8.45 10.71 -3.06
N ASP A 86 9.52 10.71 -2.28
CA ASP A 86 10.85 11.18 -2.67
C ASP A 86 11.86 10.06 -2.43
N ASP A 87 12.49 9.60 -3.52
CA ASP A 87 13.47 8.52 -3.60
C ASP A 87 14.69 8.90 -4.44
N ASP A 88 15.02 10.21 -4.55
CA ASP A 88 15.91 10.78 -5.57
C ASP A 88 17.42 10.75 -5.23
N ASN A 89 17.82 10.14 -4.12
CA ASN A 89 19.18 10.11 -3.57
C ASN A 89 19.69 11.48 -3.10
N THR A 90 18.82 12.42 -2.80
CA THR A 90 19.16 13.68 -2.15
C THR A 90 18.50 13.76 -0.75
N GLY A 91 18.98 14.64 0.12
CA GLY A 91 18.47 14.71 1.48
C GLY A 91 18.71 13.41 2.26
N GLY A 92 17.63 12.75 2.68
CA GLY A 92 17.65 11.47 3.40
C GLY A 92 17.21 10.28 2.56
N SER A 93 16.64 10.51 1.37
CA SER A 93 16.16 9.45 0.49
C SER A 93 17.30 8.68 -0.21
N GLN A 94 17.05 7.41 -0.53
CA GLN A 94 17.92 6.55 -1.35
C GLN A 94 17.06 5.67 -2.24
N GLY A 95 17.09 5.91 -3.55
CA GLY A 95 16.30 5.18 -4.51
C GLY A 95 16.73 5.46 -5.94
N ASN A 96 15.81 5.27 -6.87
CA ASN A 96 16.07 5.42 -8.30
C ASN A 96 15.51 6.72 -8.89
N GLY A 97 14.77 7.53 -8.13
CA GLY A 97 14.21 8.82 -8.52
C GLY A 97 12.98 8.72 -9.41
N ASP A 98 12.22 7.62 -9.35
CA ASP A 98 11.02 7.42 -10.17
C ASP A 98 9.71 7.79 -9.45
N ALA A 99 9.80 8.26 -8.19
CA ALA A 99 8.70 8.60 -7.30
C ALA A 99 7.75 7.42 -6.99
N LEU A 100 8.25 6.19 -7.09
CA LEU A 100 7.60 4.96 -6.68
C LEU A 100 8.33 4.39 -5.46
N VAL A 101 7.67 3.52 -4.72
CA VAL A 101 8.28 2.84 -3.59
C VAL A 101 8.77 1.47 -4.05
N ASN A 102 10.10 1.26 -4.06
CA ASN A 102 10.70 0.01 -4.49
C ASN A 102 11.33 -0.74 -3.30
N PRO A 103 11.50 -2.08 -3.40
CA PRO A 103 12.23 -2.85 -2.40
C PRO A 103 13.68 -2.38 -2.25
N GLY A 104 14.13 -2.20 -1.00
CA GLY A 104 15.49 -1.79 -0.68
C GLY A 104 15.74 -0.30 -0.61
N GLU A 105 14.74 0.53 -0.88
CA GLU A 105 14.86 1.98 -0.84
C GLU A 105 14.66 2.58 0.55
N THR A 106 15.21 3.77 0.73
CA THR A 106 14.88 4.69 1.82
C THR A 106 14.05 5.83 1.23
N ILE A 107 12.85 5.98 1.73
CA ILE A 107 11.86 6.91 1.21
C ILE A 107 11.68 8.09 2.17
N GLN A 108 11.65 9.28 1.61
CA GLN A 108 11.11 10.47 2.25
C GLN A 108 9.69 10.72 1.78
N LEU A 109 8.73 10.61 2.70
CA LEU A 109 7.31 10.75 2.41
C LEU A 109 6.79 12.09 2.90
N LYS A 110 6.54 13.00 1.97
CA LYS A 110 5.88 14.27 2.24
C LYS A 110 4.39 14.07 2.33
N VAL A 111 3.77 14.40 3.45
CA VAL A 111 2.34 14.21 3.67
C VAL A 111 1.62 15.54 3.67
N GLN A 112 0.50 15.61 2.97
CA GLN A 112 -0.44 16.72 3.03
C GLN A 112 -1.67 16.34 3.84
N VAL A 113 -2.04 17.17 4.80
CA VAL A 113 -3.29 17.06 5.55
C VAL A 113 -4.20 18.25 5.24
N LYS A 114 -5.49 18.04 5.42
CA LYS A 114 -6.52 19.07 5.24
C LYS A 114 -7.35 19.21 6.51
N ASN A 115 -7.62 20.45 6.87
CA ASN A 115 -8.64 20.77 7.87
C ASN A 115 -10.01 20.84 7.19
N PHE A 116 -10.81 19.78 7.33
CA PHE A 116 -12.17 19.71 6.79
C PHE A 116 -13.21 20.46 7.62
N GLY A 117 -12.77 20.98 8.79
CA GLY A 117 -13.61 21.78 9.66
C GLY A 117 -13.67 23.25 9.25
N SER A 118 -14.54 24.00 9.92
CA SER A 118 -14.67 25.46 9.73
C SER A 118 -13.78 26.28 10.68
N GLN A 119 -13.28 25.67 11.76
CA GLN A 119 -12.40 26.31 12.72
C GLN A 119 -10.93 26.03 12.38
N SER A 120 -10.05 26.94 12.79
CA SER A 120 -8.59 26.78 12.64
C SER A 120 -8.06 25.72 13.60
N ALA A 121 -7.21 24.81 13.11
CA ALA A 121 -6.44 23.85 13.88
C ALA A 121 -5.05 24.42 14.18
N GLY A 122 -4.74 24.64 15.46
CA GLY A 122 -3.45 25.19 15.89
C GLY A 122 -2.43 24.09 16.20
N SER A 123 -1.15 24.34 15.91
CA SER A 123 -0.03 23.45 16.26
C SER A 123 -0.31 21.99 15.88
N VAL A 124 -0.70 21.78 14.62
CA VAL A 124 -0.98 20.44 14.09
C VAL A 124 0.33 19.67 13.97
N THR A 125 0.35 18.45 14.50
CA THR A 125 1.42 17.47 14.33
C THR A 125 0.82 16.13 13.92
N ALA A 126 1.62 15.29 13.26
CA ALA A 126 1.19 13.93 12.97
C ALA A 126 2.30 12.93 13.24
N THR A 127 1.90 11.70 13.57
CA THR A 127 2.79 10.56 13.77
C THR A 127 2.40 9.44 12.79
N LEU A 128 3.38 8.94 12.05
CA LEU A 128 3.24 7.82 11.14
C LEU A 128 3.52 6.51 11.88
N THR A 129 2.68 5.51 11.69
CA THR A 129 2.80 4.18 12.29
C THR A 129 2.55 3.08 11.26
N THR A 130 3.15 1.92 11.43
CA THR A 130 2.82 0.72 10.64
C THR A 130 3.17 -0.54 11.43
N VAL A 131 2.50 -1.64 11.12
CA VAL A 131 2.84 -3.00 11.57
C VAL A 131 3.33 -3.86 10.39
N ASP A 132 3.58 -3.24 9.24
CA ASP A 132 4.03 -3.92 8.03
C ASP A 132 5.43 -4.52 8.25
N PRO A 133 5.63 -5.84 8.02
CA PRO A 133 6.91 -6.49 8.27
C PRO A 133 8.02 -6.08 7.29
N TYR A 134 7.68 -5.44 6.19
CA TYR A 134 8.63 -5.00 5.18
C TYR A 134 9.10 -3.55 5.37
N VAL A 135 8.62 -2.86 6.42
CA VAL A 135 8.90 -1.43 6.62
C VAL A 135 9.52 -1.17 7.98
N THR A 136 10.52 -0.31 7.99
CA THR A 136 11.09 0.28 9.20
C THR A 136 10.98 1.80 9.09
N ILE A 137 10.15 2.43 9.94
CA ILE A 137 10.05 3.89 10.01
C ILE A 137 11.27 4.41 10.78
N THR A 138 11.97 5.39 10.22
CA THR A 138 13.17 6.02 10.80
C THR A 138 12.91 7.45 11.28
N ASP A 139 11.95 8.16 10.66
CA ASP A 139 11.38 9.40 11.19
C ASP A 139 9.85 9.31 11.14
N ALA A 140 9.24 9.35 12.32
CA ALA A 140 7.82 9.06 12.47
C ALA A 140 6.96 10.31 12.72
N ALA A 141 7.53 11.49 13.00
CA ALA A 141 6.74 12.58 13.53
C ALA A 141 7.04 13.92 12.87
N GLU A 142 6.01 14.55 12.30
CA GLU A 142 6.15 15.80 11.58
C GLU A 142 5.13 16.87 12.01
N PRO A 143 5.58 18.15 12.12
CA PRO A 143 4.69 19.29 12.33
C PRO A 143 4.11 19.82 11.00
N PHE A 144 2.89 20.36 11.09
CA PHE A 144 2.17 21.02 10.01
C PHE A 144 1.84 22.48 10.31
N GLY A 145 2.09 22.92 11.56
CA GLY A 145 1.78 24.28 12.02
C GLY A 145 0.29 24.51 12.21
N THR A 146 -0.17 25.72 11.91
CA THR A 146 -1.59 26.11 12.03
C THR A 146 -2.30 25.99 10.69
N ILE A 147 -3.43 25.28 10.66
CA ILE A 147 -4.21 25.04 9.44
C ILE A 147 -5.59 25.68 9.58
N ALA A 148 -5.85 26.71 8.80
CA ALA A 148 -7.16 27.39 8.79
C ALA A 148 -8.28 26.41 8.35
N GLY A 149 -9.53 26.72 8.75
CA GLY A 149 -10.69 25.92 8.31
C GLY A 149 -10.77 25.84 6.78
N GLY A 150 -10.94 24.64 6.23
CA GLY A 150 -10.96 24.35 4.79
C GLY A 150 -9.61 24.31 4.10
N ALA A 151 -8.51 24.75 4.75
CA ALA A 151 -7.17 24.79 4.17
C ALA A 151 -6.44 23.46 4.29
N SER A 152 -5.39 23.29 3.48
CA SER A 152 -4.45 22.17 3.50
C SER A 152 -3.06 22.65 3.86
N ALA A 153 -2.24 21.77 4.44
CA ALA A 153 -0.83 22.02 4.72
C ALA A 153 -0.01 20.75 4.43
N TRP A 154 1.19 20.94 3.94
CA TRP A 154 2.21 19.89 3.86
C TRP A 154 2.95 19.78 5.20
N SER A 155 3.47 18.59 5.50
CA SER A 155 4.41 18.40 6.60
C SER A 155 5.62 19.32 6.42
N THR A 156 6.20 19.80 7.53
CA THR A 156 7.38 20.71 7.48
C THR A 156 8.61 19.95 7.01
N GLY A 157 8.86 18.78 7.58
CA GLY A 157 9.84 17.81 7.14
C GLY A 157 9.16 16.65 6.41
N ASP A 158 9.86 15.52 6.33
CA ASP A 158 9.42 14.31 5.67
C ASP A 158 9.37 13.17 6.68
N PHE A 159 8.39 12.28 6.54
CA PHE A 159 8.40 11.00 7.24
C PHE A 159 9.35 10.06 6.52
N ASP A 160 10.33 9.50 7.23
CA ASP A 160 11.33 8.65 6.61
C ASP A 160 11.07 7.18 6.95
N PHE A 161 11.18 6.31 5.96
CA PHE A 161 11.10 4.87 6.17
C PHE A 161 11.95 4.09 5.16
N MET A 162 12.37 2.90 5.58
CA MET A 162 13.13 1.96 4.77
C MET A 162 12.22 0.81 4.35
N VAL A 163 12.32 0.39 3.09
CA VAL A 163 11.61 -0.76 2.53
C VAL A 163 12.54 -1.96 2.44
N SER A 164 12.12 -3.10 2.95
CA SER A 164 12.89 -4.33 2.86
C SER A 164 13.09 -4.78 1.40
N ASN A 165 14.28 -5.29 1.06
CA ASN A 165 14.53 -5.95 -0.23
C ASN A 165 13.60 -7.15 -0.48
N ALA A 166 12.99 -7.72 0.55
CA ALA A 166 12.06 -8.84 0.45
C ALA A 166 10.61 -8.44 0.20
N ALA A 167 10.30 -7.14 0.12
CA ALA A 167 8.96 -6.67 -0.16
C ALA A 167 8.53 -7.10 -1.58
N PRO A 168 7.40 -7.84 -1.73
CA PRO A 168 7.01 -8.34 -3.04
C PRO A 168 6.36 -7.25 -3.89
N HIS A 169 6.43 -7.44 -5.21
CA HIS A 169 5.69 -6.58 -6.14
C HIS A 169 4.18 -6.59 -5.85
N GLY A 170 3.55 -5.40 -5.89
CA GLY A 170 2.12 -5.25 -5.63
C GLY A 170 1.73 -5.32 -4.14
N HIS A 171 2.70 -5.49 -3.23
CA HIS A 171 2.44 -5.34 -1.80
C HIS A 171 1.96 -3.92 -1.50
N VAL A 172 0.99 -3.78 -0.62
CA VAL A 172 0.49 -2.47 -0.20
C VAL A 172 0.87 -2.24 1.26
N ILE A 173 1.80 -1.33 1.46
CA ILE A 173 2.16 -0.86 2.79
C ILE A 173 1.02 0.01 3.32
N ARG A 174 0.47 -0.35 4.47
CA ARG A 174 -0.53 0.47 5.15
C ARG A 174 0.08 1.18 6.33
N PHE A 175 0.04 2.51 6.27
CA PHE A 175 0.41 3.37 7.39
C PHE A 175 -0.84 3.90 8.10
N GLY A 176 -0.77 3.99 9.43
CA GLY A 176 -1.63 4.83 10.23
C GLY A 176 -1.00 6.22 10.37
N LEU A 177 -1.78 7.27 10.21
CA LEU A 177 -1.40 8.66 10.44
C LEU A 177 -2.23 9.23 11.59
N ASP A 178 -1.62 9.36 12.75
CA ASP A 178 -2.26 9.92 13.94
C ASP A 178 -1.99 11.42 14.00
N VAL A 179 -3.03 12.21 13.70
CA VAL A 179 -2.96 13.69 13.65
C VAL A 179 -3.46 14.27 14.96
N THR A 180 -2.77 15.26 15.52
CA THR A 180 -3.14 15.93 16.76
C THR A 180 -3.18 17.44 16.60
N SER A 181 -4.10 18.11 17.34
CA SER A 181 -4.16 19.57 17.50
C SER A 181 -4.77 19.90 18.85
N GLY A 182 -3.95 20.35 19.80
CA GLY A 182 -4.37 20.53 21.20
C GLY A 182 -4.81 19.21 21.83
N SER A 183 -6.05 19.12 22.29
CA SER A 183 -6.65 17.88 22.83
C SER A 183 -7.35 17.04 21.79
N ASN A 184 -7.43 17.49 20.54
CA ASN A 184 -8.09 16.75 19.46
C ASN A 184 -7.11 15.77 18.83
N GLN A 185 -7.62 14.57 18.49
CA GLN A 185 -6.88 13.53 17.79
C GLN A 185 -7.74 12.94 16.66
N TRP A 186 -7.11 12.63 15.55
CA TRP A 186 -7.74 11.99 14.39
C TRP A 186 -6.79 10.96 13.83
N HIS A 187 -7.36 9.88 13.31
CA HIS A 187 -6.62 8.80 12.67
C HIS A 187 -6.97 8.74 11.18
N SER A 188 -5.97 8.56 10.35
CA SER A 188 -6.11 8.36 8.90
C SER A 188 -5.28 7.16 8.46
N LEU A 189 -5.66 6.53 7.35
CA LEU A 189 -4.88 5.48 6.71
C LEU A 189 -4.24 6.02 5.43
N ILE A 190 -2.99 5.61 5.19
CA ILE A 190 -2.25 5.88 3.96
C ILE A 190 -1.81 4.54 3.39
N ASP A 191 -2.30 4.18 2.22
CA ASP A 191 -1.91 2.97 1.49
C ASP A 191 -0.89 3.34 0.42
N VAL A 192 0.30 2.74 0.47
CA VAL A 192 1.41 2.97 -0.46
C VAL A 192 1.78 1.66 -1.15
N PRO A 193 1.59 1.54 -2.47
CA PRO A 193 1.96 0.33 -3.18
C PRO A 193 3.47 0.20 -3.36
N VAL A 194 3.99 -1.01 -3.16
CA VAL A 194 5.35 -1.39 -3.52
C VAL A 194 5.38 -1.81 -4.98
N VAL A 195 6.29 -1.22 -5.75
CA VAL A 195 6.47 -1.50 -7.16
C VAL A 195 7.86 -2.08 -7.38
N SER A 196 7.97 -3.23 -8.03
CA SER A 196 9.26 -3.82 -8.37
C SER A 196 9.24 -4.40 -9.78
N ALA A 197 10.41 -4.78 -10.28
CA ALA A 197 10.48 -5.66 -11.43
C ALA A 197 9.96 -7.06 -11.02
N ASP A 198 9.22 -7.68 -11.92
CA ASP A 198 8.74 -9.07 -11.80
C ASP A 198 9.02 -9.81 -13.11
N PHE A 199 9.90 -10.82 -13.04
CA PHE A 199 10.37 -11.50 -14.23
C PHE A 199 9.66 -12.83 -14.43
N VAL A 200 9.11 -13.00 -15.64
CA VAL A 200 8.50 -14.26 -16.11
C VAL A 200 9.29 -14.80 -17.28
N ALA A 201 9.63 -16.09 -17.23
CA ALA A 201 10.18 -16.79 -18.38
C ALA A 201 9.07 -16.99 -19.45
N VAL A 202 9.21 -16.32 -20.57
CA VAL A 202 8.21 -16.35 -21.66
C VAL A 202 8.47 -17.51 -22.60
N THR A 203 9.72 -17.72 -23.00
CA THR A 203 10.14 -18.80 -23.87
C THR A 203 11.49 -19.35 -23.45
N THR A 204 11.63 -20.67 -23.58
CA THR A 204 12.89 -21.36 -23.42
C THR A 204 13.24 -22.05 -24.74
N THR A 205 14.44 -21.83 -25.24
CA THR A 205 14.90 -22.45 -26.50
C THR A 205 16.14 -23.28 -26.20
N PHE A 206 16.16 -24.50 -26.71
CA PHE A 206 17.27 -25.42 -26.58
C PHE A 206 18.01 -25.53 -27.91
N TYR A 207 19.32 -25.46 -27.86
CA TYR A 207 20.21 -25.54 -29.02
C TYR A 207 21.12 -26.76 -28.85
N ASN A 208 20.95 -27.75 -29.71
CA ASN A 208 21.90 -28.84 -29.86
C ASN A 208 22.14 -29.10 -31.38
N ALA A 209 23.15 -29.89 -31.70
CA ALA A 209 23.47 -30.22 -33.07
C ALA A 209 22.53 -31.30 -33.67
N GLY A 210 21.54 -31.77 -32.91
CA GLY A 210 20.64 -32.86 -33.29
C GLY A 210 19.19 -32.48 -33.38
N ASN A 211 18.35 -33.12 -32.58
CA ASN A 211 16.90 -33.07 -32.66
C ASN A 211 16.19 -32.01 -31.78
N GLY A 212 16.95 -31.22 -31.02
CA GLY A 212 16.40 -30.23 -30.05
C GLY A 212 15.91 -30.86 -28.76
N ILE A 213 16.22 -32.14 -28.52
CA ILE A 213 15.88 -32.88 -27.30
C ILE A 213 17.18 -33.24 -26.59
N LEU A 214 17.24 -33.10 -25.27
CA LEU A 214 18.40 -33.51 -24.47
C LEU A 214 18.37 -35.04 -24.30
N ASP A 215 19.26 -35.75 -24.98
CA ASP A 215 19.46 -37.17 -24.84
C ASP A 215 20.60 -37.49 -23.83
N PRO A 216 20.64 -38.71 -23.24
CA PRO A 216 21.68 -39.09 -22.32
C PRO A 216 23.09 -38.97 -22.91
N GLY A 217 23.98 -38.21 -22.24
CA GLY A 217 25.34 -37.97 -22.69
C GLY A 217 25.52 -36.77 -23.61
N GLU A 218 24.49 -36.05 -23.91
CA GLU A 218 24.56 -34.81 -24.71
C GLU A 218 24.78 -33.57 -23.84
N THR A 219 25.33 -32.54 -24.48
CA THR A 219 25.42 -31.17 -23.97
C THR A 219 24.66 -30.27 -24.92
N LEU A 220 23.77 -29.43 -24.38
CA LEU A 220 23.07 -28.43 -25.16
C LEU A 220 23.20 -27.03 -24.53
N GLU A 221 23.01 -26.02 -25.35
CA GLU A 221 22.83 -24.64 -24.89
C GLU A 221 21.33 -24.35 -24.72
N MET A 222 21.03 -23.50 -23.72
CA MET A 222 19.67 -23.07 -23.46
C MET A 222 19.64 -21.55 -23.39
N SER A 223 18.70 -20.94 -24.08
CA SER A 223 18.35 -19.54 -23.88
C SER A 223 16.97 -19.40 -23.23
N VAL A 224 16.85 -18.45 -22.33
CA VAL A 224 15.60 -18.09 -21.67
C VAL A 224 15.28 -16.64 -22.00
N ASN A 225 14.11 -16.41 -22.57
CA ASN A 225 13.59 -15.06 -22.77
C ASN A 225 12.77 -14.66 -21.56
N LEU A 226 13.18 -13.59 -20.88
CA LEU A 226 12.51 -13.03 -19.73
C LEU A 226 11.69 -11.81 -20.14
N ARG A 227 10.49 -11.70 -19.60
CA ARG A 227 9.67 -10.49 -19.66
C ARG A 227 9.53 -9.92 -18.26
N ASN A 228 9.69 -8.62 -18.13
CA ASN A 228 9.38 -7.91 -16.89
C ASN A 228 7.88 -7.55 -16.89
N ASP A 229 7.09 -8.21 -16.07
CA ASP A 229 5.66 -7.96 -15.87
C ASP A 229 5.42 -7.03 -14.67
N GLY A 230 6.50 -6.64 -13.95
CA GLY A 230 6.45 -5.68 -12.87
C GLY A 230 6.36 -4.22 -13.36
N GLY A 231 6.07 -3.32 -12.43
CA GLY A 231 5.90 -1.89 -12.69
C GLY A 231 7.19 -1.07 -12.65
N ALA A 232 8.31 -1.64 -12.19
CA ALA A 232 9.60 -0.95 -12.10
C ALA A 232 10.59 -1.44 -13.15
N ASN A 233 11.49 -0.55 -13.59
CA ASN A 233 12.60 -0.91 -14.44
C ASN A 233 13.63 -1.75 -13.67
N ALA A 234 14.29 -2.67 -14.36
CA ALA A 234 15.42 -3.42 -13.80
C ALA A 234 16.66 -3.22 -14.66
N THR A 235 17.79 -3.02 -14.01
CA THR A 235 19.11 -2.91 -14.63
C THR A 235 19.98 -4.08 -14.18
N ALA A 236 20.95 -4.47 -15.01
CA ALA A 236 21.91 -5.52 -14.71
C ALA A 236 21.23 -6.85 -14.27
N VAL A 237 20.17 -7.26 -15.00
CA VAL A 237 19.47 -8.50 -14.72
C VAL A 237 20.40 -9.69 -14.95
N ALA A 238 20.56 -10.53 -13.93
CA ALA A 238 21.32 -11.77 -14.01
C ALA A 238 20.44 -12.95 -13.61
N GLY A 239 20.61 -14.08 -14.25
CA GLY A 239 19.91 -15.33 -13.93
C GLY A 239 20.90 -16.42 -13.59
N ILE A 240 20.53 -17.31 -12.68
CA ILE A 240 21.29 -18.51 -12.36
C ILE A 240 20.44 -19.73 -12.69
N LEU A 241 20.94 -20.59 -13.56
CA LEU A 241 20.32 -21.87 -13.87
C LEU A 241 20.78 -22.93 -12.88
N THR A 242 19.83 -23.62 -12.28
CA THR A 242 20.10 -24.78 -11.42
C THR A 242 19.29 -25.99 -11.86
N SER A 243 19.83 -27.20 -11.63
CA SER A 243 19.10 -28.45 -11.90
C SER A 243 18.68 -29.11 -10.60
N GLN A 244 17.43 -29.57 -10.53
CA GLN A 244 16.93 -30.44 -9.47
C GLN A 244 17.05 -31.94 -9.84
N SER A 245 17.45 -32.23 -11.08
CA SER A 245 17.63 -33.59 -11.56
C SER A 245 19.04 -34.10 -11.25
N PRO A 246 19.20 -35.30 -10.65
CA PRO A 246 20.53 -35.90 -10.43
C PRO A 246 21.23 -36.32 -11.72
N TRP A 247 20.51 -36.30 -12.84
CA TRP A 247 21.01 -36.74 -14.15
C TRP A 247 21.43 -35.56 -15.06
N VAL A 248 21.28 -34.34 -14.60
CA VAL A 248 21.61 -33.12 -15.35
C VAL A 248 22.65 -32.32 -14.59
N THR A 249 23.78 -32.07 -15.24
CA THR A 249 24.83 -31.20 -14.72
C THR A 249 24.80 -29.87 -15.48
N ILE A 250 24.73 -28.76 -14.76
CA ILE A 250 24.87 -27.42 -15.35
C ILE A 250 26.36 -27.16 -15.51
N VAL A 251 26.81 -26.91 -16.74
CA VAL A 251 28.22 -26.65 -17.07
C VAL A 251 28.52 -25.15 -16.98
N ASP A 252 27.59 -24.32 -17.48
CA ASP A 252 27.62 -22.88 -17.37
C ASP A 252 26.19 -22.45 -17.02
N GLY A 253 25.99 -21.82 -15.87
CA GLY A 253 24.67 -21.49 -15.33
C GLY A 253 24.42 -19.99 -15.14
N SER A 254 25.32 -19.11 -15.66
CA SER A 254 25.24 -17.66 -15.45
C SER A 254 25.38 -16.88 -16.76
#